data_3860bd62c45e277dce9b07f89e02a006
#
_entry.id   3860bd62c45e277dce9b07f89e02a006
#
_cell.length_a   1.000
_cell.length_b   1.000
_cell.length_c   1.000
_cell.angle_alpha   90.00
_cell.angle_beta   90.00
_cell.angle_gamma   90.00
#
_symmetry.space_group_name_H-M   'P 1'
#
loop_
_entity.id
_entity.type
_entity.pdbx_description
1 polymer ?
#
loop_
_entity_poly.entity_id
_entity_poly.type
_entity_poly.pdbx_seq_one_letter_code
_entity_poly.pdbx_strand_id
1 'polypeptide(L)'
;MDERDRLQQEIATIFVERFDTRLASDDVDLIETGLVDSVKIVELVLELEQRFGVSLPFEDLEIEDFRTVPRLAERIARTAPAIG
;
A
#
# COMPACT_ATOMS: atom_id res chain seq x y z
N MET A 1 5.78 13.70 -13.80
CA MET A 1 5.02 13.00 -12.77
C MET A 1 5.87 12.90 -11.52
N ASP A 2 5.33 13.24 -10.37
CA ASP A 2 6.15 13.21 -9.18
C ASP A 2 6.18 11.80 -8.57
N GLU A 3 7.02 11.63 -7.57
CA GLU A 3 7.25 10.34 -6.91
C GLU A 3 5.96 9.76 -6.31
N ARG A 4 5.14 10.61 -5.72
CA ARG A 4 3.91 10.14 -5.10
C ARG A 4 2.91 9.60 -6.11
N ASP A 5 2.78 10.26 -7.24
CA ASP A 5 1.89 9.78 -8.30
C ASP A 5 2.33 8.41 -8.79
N ARG A 6 3.64 8.23 -8.95
CA ARG A 6 4.18 6.95 -9.37
C ARG A 6 3.93 5.86 -8.33
N LEU A 7 4.14 6.20 -7.06
CA LEU A 7 3.88 5.26 -5.97
C LEU A 7 2.40 4.85 -5.94
N GLN A 8 1.50 5.81 -6.12
CA GLN A 8 0.08 5.52 -6.15
C GLN A 8 -0.28 4.59 -7.29
N GLN A 9 0.27 4.82 -8.47
CA GLN A 9 0.03 3.95 -9.61
C GLN A 9 0.55 2.54 -9.37
N GLU A 10 1.74 2.42 -8.78
CA GLU A 10 2.31 1.13 -8.46
C GLU A 10 1.46 0.37 -7.43
N ILE A 11 0.96 1.07 -6.43
CA ILE A 11 0.09 0.47 -5.42
C ILE A 11 -1.20 -0.01 -6.05
N ALA A 12 -1.81 0.82 -6.89
CA ALA A 12 -3.03 0.42 -7.59
C ALA A 12 -2.79 -0.81 -8.46
N THR A 13 -1.63 -0.91 -9.08
CA THR A 13 -1.24 -2.08 -9.88
C THR A 13 -1.16 -3.34 -9.02
N ILE A 14 -0.66 -3.23 -7.79
CA ILE A 14 -0.63 -4.36 -6.86
C ILE A 14 -2.05 -4.90 -6.63
N PHE A 15 -3.01 -4.00 -6.43
CA PHE A 15 -4.40 -4.44 -6.22
C PHE A 15 -4.96 -5.17 -7.43
N VAL A 16 -4.61 -4.73 -8.62
CA VAL A 16 -5.05 -5.43 -9.84
C VAL A 16 -4.37 -6.80 -9.96
N GLU A 17 -3.07 -6.84 -9.77
CA GLU A 17 -2.29 -8.05 -10.05
C GLU A 17 -2.39 -9.09 -8.95
N ARG A 18 -2.42 -8.66 -7.70
CA ARG A 18 -2.36 -9.60 -6.56
C ARG A 18 -3.71 -9.83 -5.89
N PHE A 19 -4.61 -8.88 -5.98
CA PHE A 19 -5.90 -8.98 -5.32
C PHE A 19 -7.05 -9.00 -6.30
N ASP A 20 -6.75 -9.01 -7.59
CA ASP A 20 -7.74 -9.06 -8.67
C ASP A 20 -8.79 -7.97 -8.49
N THR A 21 -8.37 -6.78 -8.10
CA THR A 21 -9.25 -5.67 -7.77
C THR A 21 -8.84 -4.42 -8.50
N ARG A 22 -9.76 -3.84 -9.26
CA ARG A 22 -9.55 -2.55 -9.89
C ARG A 22 -10.23 -1.48 -9.06
N LEU A 23 -9.43 -0.54 -8.54
CA LEU A 23 -9.97 0.53 -7.72
C LEU A 23 -10.66 1.56 -8.58
N ALA A 24 -11.83 2.02 -8.13
CA ALA A 24 -12.62 3.02 -8.87
C ALA A 24 -11.93 4.39 -8.86
N SER A 25 -11.21 4.71 -7.78
CA SER A 25 -10.48 5.95 -7.65
C SER A 25 -9.45 5.79 -6.54
N ASP A 26 -8.57 6.77 -6.40
CA ASP A 26 -7.57 6.78 -5.33
C ASP A 26 -8.20 7.04 -3.97
N ASP A 27 -9.42 7.57 -3.93
CA ASP A 27 -10.09 7.93 -2.69
C ASP A 27 -10.86 6.78 -2.05
N VAL A 28 -10.88 5.62 -2.68
CA VAL A 28 -11.60 4.46 -2.16
C VAL A 28 -11.07 4.12 -0.77
N ASP A 29 -11.98 3.98 0.19
CA ASP A 29 -11.63 3.55 1.54
C ASP A 29 -11.45 2.02 1.52
N LEU A 30 -10.21 1.60 1.53
CA LEU A 30 -9.85 0.19 1.35
C LEU A 30 -10.31 -0.68 2.53
N ILE A 31 -10.38 -0.08 3.71
CA ILE A 31 -10.77 -0.79 4.92
C ILE A 31 -12.29 -0.89 4.99
N GLU A 32 -12.98 0.21 4.76
CA GLU A 32 -14.43 0.25 4.88
C GLU A 32 -15.10 -0.60 3.80
N THR A 33 -14.53 -0.66 2.61
CA THR A 33 -15.04 -1.49 1.53
C THR A 33 -14.73 -2.97 1.72
N GLY A 34 -13.87 -3.30 2.68
CA GLY A 34 -13.46 -4.68 2.89
C GLY A 34 -12.39 -5.18 1.94
N LEU A 35 -11.83 -4.30 1.11
CA LEU A 35 -10.73 -4.68 0.22
C LEU A 35 -9.46 -4.99 0.98
N VAL A 36 -9.27 -4.37 2.14
CA VAL A 36 -8.15 -4.65 3.03
C VAL A 36 -8.71 -5.06 4.38
N ASP A 37 -8.39 -6.26 4.82
CA ASP A 37 -8.76 -6.76 6.14
C ASP A 37 -7.49 -7.29 6.83
N SER A 38 -7.65 -7.89 8.00
CA SER A 38 -6.51 -8.33 8.81
C SER A 38 -5.62 -9.35 8.09
N VAL A 39 -6.20 -10.17 7.21
CA VAL A 39 -5.42 -11.14 6.44
C VAL A 39 -4.74 -10.46 5.26
N LYS A 40 -5.48 -9.63 4.54
CA LYS A 40 -4.94 -8.96 3.36
C LYS A 40 -3.88 -7.92 3.70
N ILE A 41 -3.93 -7.35 4.90
CA ILE A 41 -2.88 -6.44 5.35
C ILE A 41 -1.53 -7.13 5.31
N VAL A 42 -1.45 -8.36 5.78
CA VAL A 42 -0.18 -9.11 5.78
C VAL A 42 0.33 -9.30 4.37
N GLU A 43 -0.53 -9.74 3.46
CA GLU A 43 -0.16 -9.95 2.06
C GLU A 43 0.25 -8.64 1.40
N LEU A 44 -0.50 -7.58 1.66
CA LEU A 44 -0.20 -6.27 1.09
C LEU A 44 1.14 -5.75 1.57
N VAL A 45 1.42 -5.85 2.86
CA VAL A 45 2.70 -5.40 3.41
C VAL A 45 3.86 -6.14 2.74
N LEU A 46 3.76 -7.45 2.59
CA LEU A 46 4.81 -8.23 1.93
C LEU A 46 5.02 -7.78 0.49
N GLU A 47 3.96 -7.53 -0.24
CA GLU A 47 4.07 -7.05 -1.61
C GLU A 47 4.71 -5.66 -1.68
N LEU A 48 4.32 -4.78 -0.78
CA LEU A 48 4.90 -3.44 -0.72
C LEU A 48 6.37 -3.48 -0.41
N GLU A 49 6.76 -4.32 0.54
CA GLU A 49 8.18 -4.48 0.89
C GLU A 49 9.00 -4.98 -0.30
N GLN A 50 8.49 -5.96 -1.00
CA GLN A 50 9.19 -6.54 -2.15
C GLN A 50 9.24 -5.57 -3.32
N ARG A 51 8.13 -4.93 -3.62
CA ARG A 51 8.05 -4.08 -4.80
C ARG A 51 8.85 -2.79 -4.66
N PHE A 52 8.85 -2.21 -3.47
CA PHE A 52 9.50 -0.93 -3.25
C PHE A 52 10.84 -1.04 -2.52
N GLY A 53 11.23 -2.25 -2.10
CA GLY A 53 12.49 -2.44 -1.40
C GLY A 53 12.54 -1.70 -0.07
N VAL A 54 11.43 -1.71 0.66
CA VAL A 54 11.33 -1.03 1.95
C VAL A 54 11.05 -2.04 3.05
N SER A 55 11.28 -1.64 4.30
CA SER A 55 10.93 -2.44 5.46
C SER A 55 9.76 -1.77 6.17
N LEU A 56 8.70 -2.54 6.39
CA LEU A 56 7.48 -2.05 7.04
C LEU A 56 7.16 -2.91 8.26
N PRO A 57 7.86 -2.69 9.38
CA PRO A 57 7.59 -3.49 10.58
C PRO A 57 6.17 -3.24 11.08
N PHE A 58 5.47 -4.31 11.43
CA PHE A 58 4.07 -4.19 11.83
C PHE A 58 3.87 -3.30 13.05
N GLU A 59 4.82 -3.27 13.96
CA GLU A 59 4.73 -2.45 15.16
C GLU A 59 4.71 -0.95 14.87
N ASP A 60 5.20 -0.55 13.69
CA ASP A 60 5.25 0.86 13.29
C ASP A 60 4.07 1.26 12.40
N LEU A 61 3.24 0.31 12.00
CA LEU A 61 2.14 0.56 11.09
C LEU A 61 0.86 0.88 11.85
N GLU A 62 0.07 1.78 11.28
CA GLU A 62 -1.24 2.10 11.81
C GLU A 62 -2.29 1.75 10.78
N ILE A 63 -3.48 1.38 11.26
CA ILE A 63 -4.57 1.00 10.36
C ILE A 63 -4.91 2.12 9.37
N GLU A 64 -4.79 3.37 9.82
CA GLU A 64 -5.06 4.53 8.97
C GLU A 64 -4.13 4.60 7.77
N ASP A 65 -2.93 4.05 7.86
CA ASP A 65 -1.99 4.02 6.73
C ASP A 65 -2.53 3.21 5.56
N PHE A 66 -3.44 2.29 5.82
CA PHE A 66 -4.01 1.39 4.82
C PHE A 66 -5.38 1.82 4.32
N ARG A 67 -5.84 2.97 4.73
CA ARG A 67 -7.21 3.40 4.43
C ARG A 67 -7.38 3.79 2.97
N THR A 68 -6.41 4.48 2.38
CA THR A 68 -6.48 4.87 0.97
C THR A 68 -5.13 4.67 0.29
N VAL A 69 -5.14 4.63 -1.04
CA VAL A 69 -3.90 4.53 -1.82
C VAL A 69 -2.95 5.71 -1.56
N PRO A 70 -3.43 6.98 -1.52
CA PRO A 70 -2.54 8.08 -1.19
C PRO A 70 -1.89 7.96 0.19
N ARG A 71 -2.59 7.42 1.17
CA ARG A 71 -2.00 7.22 2.50
C ARG A 71 -0.91 6.17 2.48
N LEU A 72 -1.13 5.09 1.75
CA LEU A 72 -0.10 4.07 1.56
C LEU A 72 1.12 4.64 0.87
N ALA A 73 0.91 5.41 -0.19
CA ALA A 73 2.01 6.04 -0.92
C ALA A 73 2.82 6.96 -0.01
N GLU A 74 2.13 7.74 0.81
CA GLU A 74 2.80 8.63 1.74
C GLU A 74 3.61 7.86 2.78
N ARG A 75 3.05 6.76 3.29
CA ARG A 75 3.77 5.91 4.25
C ARG A 75 5.05 5.36 3.63
N ILE A 76 4.97 4.87 2.40
CA ILE A 76 6.13 4.34 1.71
C ILE A 76 7.17 5.42 1.45
N ALA A 77 6.71 6.62 1.04
CA ALA A 77 7.61 7.73 0.77
C ALA A 77 8.40 8.16 2.01
N ARG A 78 7.81 7.99 3.19
CA ARG A 78 8.46 8.34 4.46
C ARG A 78 9.32 7.22 5.03
N THR A 79 9.23 6.03 4.46
CA THR A 79 9.94 4.86 4.99
C THR A 79 11.32 4.77 4.33
N ALA A 80 12.35 4.53 5.16
CA ALA A 80 13.69 4.35 4.64
C ALA A 80 13.78 3.04 3.86
N PRO A 81 14.57 3.00 2.76
CA PRO A 81 14.77 1.76 2.04
C PRO A 81 15.33 0.67 2.93
N ALA A 82 14.94 -0.58 2.67
CA ALA A 82 15.53 -1.72 3.37
C ALA A 82 16.99 -1.84 2.96
N ILE A 83 17.85 -2.04 3.94
CA ILE A 83 19.26 -2.27 3.68
C ILE A 83 19.47 -3.78 3.68
N GLY A 84 19.70 -4.29 2.50
CA GLY A 84 19.88 -5.73 2.32
C GLY A 84 21.19 -6.22 2.85
#